data_ca9f30b93b1175df4fbccc2f73893bd3
#
_entry.id   ca9f30b93b1175df4fbccc2f73893bd3
#
_cell.length_a   1.000
_cell.length_b   1.000
_cell.length_c   1.000
_cell.angle_alpha   90.00
_cell.angle_beta   90.00
_cell.angle_gamma   90.00
#
_symmetry.space_group_name_H-M   'P 1'
#
loop_
_entity.id
_entity.type
_entity.pdbx_description
1 polymer ?
#
loop_
_entity_poly.entity_id
_entity_poly.type
_entity_poly.pdbx_seq_one_letter_code
_entity_poly.pdbx_strand_id
1 'polypeptide(L)'
;MAIVSMASKTRSGSLLVGNAFYNPVTLVDYLVVAGGGGGGYGYAGGGGAGGFRTAASFSVSSGTYNITVGSGGGGSNANYGQAGGDGTNSVFSTITSTGGGGGGGNTQNGRAGGSGGGSGGNSNTAGGSGTVGQGNNGGKGAATNIMGGGGGGGASTAGSDGILYIAFSEGIGGAGGTGTANSYSGSSVTYAGGGGGGASGGSSRLGGVGGTGGGGKGANGSQANAVSGSVNTGGGGGGGSDGGGDAGSGGSGIVILRHSDTFPIQTTTGSPTVTTAGGYRIYQFTASGSITF
;
A
#
# COMPACT_ATOMS: atom_id res chain seq x y z
N MET A 1 -8.51 60.99 21.47
CA MET A 1 -7.45 60.23 22.16
C MET A 1 -7.38 58.85 21.47
N ALA A 2 -6.43 58.70 20.54
CA ALA A 2 -6.31 57.46 19.76
C ALA A 2 -5.40 56.49 20.53
N ILE A 3 -5.94 55.33 20.88
CA ILE A 3 -5.17 54.25 21.50
C ILE A 3 -4.47 53.53 20.37
N VAL A 4 -3.13 53.72 20.25
CA VAL A 4 -2.28 52.94 19.39
C VAL A 4 -2.05 51.58 20.08
N SER A 5 -2.66 50.53 19.57
CA SER A 5 -2.39 49.15 20.00
C SER A 5 -1.01 48.74 19.49
N MET A 6 -0.03 48.61 20.37
CA MET A 6 1.24 48.00 20.04
C MET A 6 1.06 46.48 19.90
N ALA A 7 1.28 45.96 18.70
CA ALA A 7 1.38 44.53 18.49
C ALA A 7 2.66 43.98 19.17
N SER A 8 2.50 43.23 20.24
CA SER A 8 3.61 42.51 20.89
C SER A 8 3.90 41.25 20.08
N LYS A 9 5.09 41.12 19.48
CA LYS A 9 5.60 39.89 18.92
C LYS A 9 5.99 38.94 20.06
N THR A 10 5.22 37.90 20.29
CA THR A 10 5.65 36.82 21.16
C THR A 10 6.61 35.88 20.40
N ARG A 11 7.51 35.21 21.14
CA ARG A 11 8.62 34.37 20.61
C ARG A 11 8.19 33.17 19.76
N SER A 12 6.90 32.93 19.55
CA SER A 12 6.35 31.78 18.79
C SER A 12 5.75 32.13 17.44
N GLY A 13 5.92 33.35 16.94
CA GLY A 13 5.37 33.73 15.65
C GLY A 13 3.84 33.92 15.61
N SER A 14 3.17 33.97 16.75
CA SER A 14 1.74 34.23 16.84
C SER A 14 1.39 35.66 16.46
N LEU A 15 0.46 35.84 15.54
CA LEU A 15 -0.11 37.12 15.14
C LEU A 15 -1.46 37.34 15.83
N LEU A 16 -1.65 38.50 16.47
CA LEU A 16 -2.95 38.87 17.05
C LEU A 16 -3.84 39.42 15.93
N VAL A 17 -4.90 38.69 15.59
CA VAL A 17 -5.98 39.18 14.70
C VAL A 17 -7.25 39.31 15.54
N GLY A 18 -7.56 40.51 15.91
CA GLY A 18 -8.62 40.75 16.89
C GLY A 18 -8.23 40.30 18.30
N ASN A 19 -9.16 39.80 19.12
CA ASN A 19 -8.92 39.34 20.48
C ASN A 19 -8.49 37.83 20.55
N ALA A 20 -8.12 37.19 19.44
CA ALA A 20 -7.71 35.80 19.41
C ALA A 20 -6.23 35.69 18.94
N PHE A 21 -5.45 34.89 19.69
CA PHE A 21 -4.11 34.49 19.23
C PHE A 21 -4.27 33.41 18.17
N TYR A 22 -3.90 33.71 16.93
CA TYR A 22 -3.78 32.68 15.89
C TYR A 22 -2.41 32.02 16.04
N ASN A 23 -2.42 30.75 16.45
CA ASN A 23 -1.22 29.92 16.51
C ASN A 23 -1.30 28.89 15.35
N PRO A 24 -0.52 29.10 14.27
CA PRO A 24 -0.58 28.19 13.11
C PRO A 24 0.02 26.83 13.46
N VAL A 25 -0.51 25.79 12.85
CA VAL A 25 0.12 24.46 12.84
C VAL A 25 1.43 24.57 12.04
N THR A 26 2.54 24.20 12.65
CA THR A 26 3.88 24.24 12.02
C THR A 26 4.51 22.87 11.87
N LEU A 27 4.00 21.88 12.59
CA LEU A 27 4.48 20.50 12.58
C LEU A 27 3.30 19.52 12.47
N VAL A 28 3.46 18.52 11.60
CA VAL A 28 2.50 17.42 11.46
C VAL A 28 3.23 16.08 11.44
N ASP A 29 2.61 15.04 11.99
CA ASP A 29 3.02 13.67 11.72
C ASP A 29 2.26 13.18 10.49
N TYR A 30 2.92 12.39 9.65
CA TYR A 30 2.28 11.82 8.45
C TYR A 30 2.49 10.32 8.31
N LEU A 31 1.49 9.68 7.74
CA LEU A 31 1.56 8.37 7.10
C LEU A 31 1.04 8.52 5.66
N VAL A 32 1.87 8.13 4.68
CA VAL A 32 1.50 8.11 3.26
C VAL A 32 1.71 6.68 2.74
N VAL A 33 0.62 6.01 2.39
CA VAL A 33 0.64 4.66 1.81
C VAL A 33 0.06 4.74 0.41
N ALA A 34 0.80 4.26 -0.58
CA ALA A 34 0.36 4.22 -1.98
C ALA A 34 -0.60 3.06 -2.26
N GLY A 35 -1.22 3.03 -3.43
CA GLY A 35 -2.01 1.88 -3.87
C GLY A 35 -1.15 0.64 -4.11
N GLY A 36 -1.65 -0.55 -3.76
CA GLY A 36 -0.99 -1.83 -4.02
C GLY A 36 -1.12 -2.25 -5.50
N GLY A 37 -0.22 -3.10 -5.99
CA GLY A 37 -0.31 -3.72 -7.31
C GLY A 37 -1.35 -4.85 -7.35
N GLY A 38 -1.91 -5.13 -8.52
CA GLY A 38 -2.76 -6.30 -8.77
C GLY A 38 -1.96 -7.58 -8.99
N GLY A 39 -2.57 -8.73 -8.79
CA GLY A 39 -1.98 -10.04 -9.11
C GLY A 39 -1.97 -10.31 -10.63
N GLY A 40 -1.02 -11.12 -11.10
CA GLY A 40 -1.01 -11.64 -12.46
C GLY A 40 -1.94 -12.83 -12.64
N TYR A 41 -2.06 -13.37 -13.87
CA TYR A 41 -2.91 -14.52 -14.21
C TYR A 41 -2.10 -15.71 -14.75
N GLY A 42 -2.48 -16.92 -14.35
CA GLY A 42 -1.87 -18.20 -14.75
C GLY A 42 -0.57 -18.49 -13.98
N TYR A 43 -0.62 -19.31 -12.94
CA TYR A 43 0.55 -19.59 -12.04
C TYR A 43 1.23 -18.31 -11.54
N ALA A 44 0.46 -17.31 -11.24
CA ALA A 44 0.94 -15.96 -11.26
C ALA A 44 1.44 -15.46 -9.90
N GLY A 45 2.29 -14.47 -9.95
CA GLY A 45 2.74 -13.76 -8.76
C GLY A 45 1.65 -12.89 -8.16
N GLY A 46 1.69 -12.71 -6.85
CA GLY A 46 0.90 -11.72 -6.13
C GLY A 46 1.41 -10.30 -6.38
N GLY A 47 0.53 -9.30 -6.31
CA GLY A 47 0.90 -7.89 -6.40
C GLY A 47 1.71 -7.43 -5.19
N GLY A 48 2.66 -6.52 -5.39
CA GLY A 48 3.41 -5.86 -4.33
C GLY A 48 2.54 -4.83 -3.59
N ALA A 49 2.84 -4.59 -2.33
CA ALA A 49 2.20 -3.53 -1.57
C ALA A 49 2.60 -2.14 -2.09
N GLY A 50 1.73 -1.15 -1.89
CA GLY A 50 2.08 0.25 -2.06
C GLY A 50 3.20 0.67 -1.12
N GLY A 51 4.02 1.63 -1.55
CA GLY A 51 5.08 2.20 -0.72
C GLY A 51 4.53 2.78 0.58
N PHE A 52 5.26 2.58 1.67
CA PHE A 52 4.90 3.04 3.01
C PHE A 52 5.91 4.08 3.47
N ARG A 53 5.45 5.30 3.77
CA ARG A 53 6.29 6.37 4.32
C ARG A 53 5.63 7.02 5.50
N THR A 54 6.38 7.19 6.58
CA THR A 54 5.90 7.82 7.81
C THR A 54 7.02 8.64 8.44
N ALA A 55 6.68 9.75 9.05
CA ALA A 55 7.56 10.49 9.94
C ALA A 55 6.73 11.34 10.91
N ALA A 56 7.35 11.69 12.01
CA ALA A 56 6.85 12.69 12.94
C ALA A 56 7.48 14.06 12.64
N SER A 57 6.81 15.12 13.08
CA SER A 57 7.32 16.49 13.11
C SER A 57 7.75 17.03 11.73
N PHE A 58 7.00 16.67 10.67
CA PHE A 58 7.20 17.26 9.34
C PHE A 58 6.78 18.74 9.38
N SER A 59 7.69 19.64 8.97
CA SER A 59 7.44 21.07 8.97
C SER A 59 6.45 21.47 7.88
N VAL A 60 5.42 22.22 8.27
CA VAL A 60 4.47 22.85 7.36
C VAL A 60 4.46 24.36 7.59
N SER A 61 4.11 25.12 6.58
CA SER A 61 3.85 26.57 6.64
C SER A 61 2.38 26.83 6.37
N SER A 62 1.90 28.03 6.67
CA SER A 62 0.55 28.44 6.26
C SER A 62 0.39 28.29 4.74
N GLY A 63 -0.67 27.61 4.31
CA GLY A 63 -0.96 27.34 2.90
C GLY A 63 -1.72 26.05 2.69
N THR A 64 -2.14 25.83 1.45
CA THR A 64 -2.89 24.63 1.05
C THR A 64 -1.94 23.57 0.49
N TYR A 65 -2.07 22.37 1.03
CA TYR A 65 -1.34 21.17 0.62
C TYR A 65 -2.28 20.18 -0.07
N ASN A 66 -1.97 19.86 -1.32
CA ASN A 66 -2.73 18.86 -2.06
C ASN A 66 -2.38 17.46 -1.54
N ILE A 67 -3.40 16.61 -1.44
CA ILE A 67 -3.32 15.20 -1.06
C ILE A 67 -3.73 14.38 -2.28
N THR A 68 -2.87 13.46 -2.69
CA THR A 68 -3.22 12.43 -3.66
C THR A 68 -3.26 11.07 -2.95
N VAL A 69 -4.36 10.35 -3.10
CA VAL A 69 -4.49 8.96 -2.64
C VAL A 69 -4.47 8.04 -3.84
N GLY A 70 -3.48 7.15 -3.88
CA GLY A 70 -3.27 6.23 -4.98
C GLY A 70 -4.32 5.12 -5.04
N SER A 71 -4.78 4.78 -6.24
CA SER A 71 -5.62 3.62 -6.50
C SER A 71 -4.81 2.33 -6.56
N GLY A 72 -5.43 1.20 -6.23
CA GLY A 72 -4.86 -0.11 -6.49
C GLY A 72 -4.78 -0.43 -7.98
N GLY A 73 -3.81 -1.24 -8.37
CA GLY A 73 -3.68 -1.79 -9.72
C GLY A 73 -4.70 -2.89 -9.98
N GLY A 74 -5.20 -3.01 -11.19
CA GLY A 74 -6.13 -4.07 -11.58
C GLY A 74 -5.49 -5.45 -11.53
N GLY A 75 -6.21 -6.45 -10.99
CA GLY A 75 -5.85 -7.85 -11.17
C GLY A 75 -6.07 -8.29 -12.62
N SER A 76 -5.25 -9.21 -13.11
CA SER A 76 -5.42 -9.77 -14.46
C SER A 76 -6.47 -10.88 -14.47
N ASN A 77 -7.38 -10.87 -15.44
CA ASN A 77 -8.47 -11.85 -15.54
C ASN A 77 -8.79 -12.30 -16.98
N ALA A 78 -8.09 -11.78 -17.97
CA ALA A 78 -8.52 -11.90 -19.36
C ALA A 78 -7.64 -12.81 -20.22
N ASN A 79 -6.33 -12.88 -19.99
CA ASN A 79 -5.40 -13.61 -20.84
C ASN A 79 -4.38 -14.38 -20.02
N TYR A 80 -4.22 -15.67 -20.33
CA TYR A 80 -3.21 -16.52 -19.74
C TYR A 80 -1.82 -15.89 -19.85
N GLY A 81 -1.14 -15.77 -18.71
CA GLY A 81 0.21 -15.20 -18.65
C GLY A 81 0.28 -13.67 -18.58
N GLN A 82 -0.84 -12.96 -18.41
CA GLN A 82 -0.83 -11.51 -18.27
C GLN A 82 -0.43 -11.07 -16.85
N ALA A 83 0.44 -10.05 -16.75
CA ALA A 83 0.80 -9.42 -15.48
C ALA A 83 -0.36 -8.57 -14.93
N GLY A 84 -0.41 -8.42 -13.61
CA GLY A 84 -1.26 -7.45 -12.95
C GLY A 84 -0.83 -6.00 -13.20
N GLY A 85 -1.75 -5.06 -13.00
CA GLY A 85 -1.49 -3.62 -13.08
C GLY A 85 -0.69 -3.13 -11.86
N ASP A 86 0.11 -2.07 -12.06
CA ASP A 86 0.75 -1.39 -10.95
C ASP A 86 -0.27 -0.53 -10.20
N GLY A 87 -0.07 -0.36 -8.89
CA GLY A 87 -0.75 0.67 -8.12
C GLY A 87 -0.27 2.06 -8.48
N THR A 88 -1.01 3.09 -8.05
CA THR A 88 -0.61 4.48 -8.27
C THR A 88 -0.07 5.12 -6.99
N ASN A 89 0.70 6.19 -7.16
CA ASN A 89 1.36 6.89 -6.07
C ASN A 89 0.37 7.61 -5.15
N SER A 90 0.70 7.67 -3.85
CA SER A 90 0.10 8.64 -2.92
C SER A 90 1.08 9.76 -2.62
N VAL A 91 0.56 10.98 -2.47
CA VAL A 91 1.40 12.18 -2.28
C VAL A 91 0.84 13.07 -1.18
N PHE A 92 1.72 13.54 -0.32
CA PHE A 92 1.52 14.68 0.60
C PHE A 92 2.71 15.62 0.50
N SER A 93 2.50 16.86 0.09
CA SER A 93 3.57 17.84 -0.11
C SER A 93 4.68 17.29 -1.03
N THR A 94 5.91 17.21 -0.54
CA THR A 94 7.07 16.64 -1.23
C THR A 94 7.22 15.12 -1.00
N ILE A 95 6.35 14.53 -0.19
CA ILE A 95 6.41 13.12 0.16
C ILE A 95 5.61 12.32 -0.86
N THR A 96 6.31 11.50 -1.66
CA THR A 96 5.69 10.58 -2.62
C THR A 96 5.94 9.15 -2.17
N SER A 97 4.89 8.38 -1.94
CA SER A 97 4.93 6.92 -1.82
C SER A 97 4.61 6.30 -3.17
N THR A 98 5.46 5.40 -3.62
CA THR A 98 5.38 4.76 -4.95
C THR A 98 4.34 3.66 -4.95
N GLY A 99 3.53 3.55 -6.00
CA GLY A 99 2.58 2.45 -6.16
C GLY A 99 3.24 1.08 -6.12
N GLY A 100 2.54 0.07 -5.66
CA GLY A 100 3.04 -1.31 -5.64
C GLY A 100 3.16 -1.90 -7.03
N GLY A 101 4.17 -2.74 -7.28
CA GLY A 101 4.37 -3.40 -8.56
C GLY A 101 3.36 -4.53 -8.80
N GLY A 102 2.86 -4.66 -10.03
CA GLY A 102 1.99 -5.77 -10.42
C GLY A 102 2.69 -7.12 -10.35
N GLY A 103 1.95 -8.18 -10.01
CA GLY A 103 2.44 -9.56 -10.06
C GLY A 103 2.66 -10.02 -11.50
N GLY A 104 3.74 -10.77 -11.75
CA GLY A 104 4.01 -11.37 -13.06
C GLY A 104 3.00 -12.47 -13.40
N GLY A 105 2.56 -12.53 -14.65
CA GLY A 105 1.81 -13.69 -15.16
C GLY A 105 2.76 -14.84 -15.45
N ASN A 106 2.27 -16.02 -15.58
CA ASN A 106 2.92 -17.30 -15.91
C ASN A 106 4.48 -17.29 -16.02
N THR A 107 5.03 -16.74 -17.09
CA THR A 107 6.50 -16.72 -17.39
C THR A 107 7.10 -15.32 -17.22
N GLN A 108 6.42 -14.42 -16.52
CA GLN A 108 6.87 -13.03 -16.40
C GLN A 108 7.46 -12.74 -15.02
N ASN A 109 8.44 -11.84 -15.01
CA ASN A 109 8.95 -11.25 -13.78
C ASN A 109 7.86 -10.44 -13.07
N GLY A 110 7.95 -10.36 -11.76
CA GLY A 110 7.23 -9.36 -10.99
C GLY A 110 7.67 -7.94 -11.39
N ARG A 111 6.77 -6.96 -11.31
CA ARG A 111 7.06 -5.56 -11.62
C ARG A 111 7.61 -4.84 -10.41
N ALA A 112 8.52 -3.90 -10.65
CA ALA A 112 9.05 -3.04 -9.58
C ALA A 112 7.99 -2.05 -9.10
N GLY A 113 8.07 -1.63 -7.84
CA GLY A 113 7.13 -0.67 -7.23
C GLY A 113 7.58 -0.18 -5.87
N GLY A 114 6.68 0.40 -5.09
CA GLY A 114 6.90 0.68 -3.67
C GLY A 114 7.36 -0.57 -2.94
N SER A 115 6.58 -1.66 -3.05
CA SER A 115 7.05 -3.05 -2.94
C SER A 115 6.89 -3.74 -4.28
N GLY A 116 7.80 -4.65 -4.61
CA GLY A 116 7.79 -5.38 -5.88
C GLY A 116 6.74 -6.47 -5.93
N GLY A 117 6.14 -6.73 -7.10
CA GLY A 117 5.27 -7.88 -7.34
C GLY A 117 6.04 -9.20 -7.32
N GLY A 118 5.38 -10.30 -6.96
CA GLY A 118 5.90 -11.66 -7.13
C GLY A 118 5.99 -12.05 -8.61
N SER A 119 6.82 -13.00 -8.98
CA SER A 119 6.90 -13.48 -10.36
C SER A 119 6.01 -14.68 -10.64
N GLY A 120 5.75 -14.96 -11.91
CA GLY A 120 5.05 -16.17 -12.35
C GLY A 120 5.86 -17.43 -12.10
N GLY A 121 5.20 -18.60 -12.00
CA GLY A 121 5.78 -19.87 -11.55
C GLY A 121 6.32 -20.79 -12.65
N ASN A 122 6.32 -20.41 -13.93
CA ASN A 122 6.63 -21.34 -15.03
C ASN A 122 8.02 -21.13 -15.67
N SER A 123 8.87 -20.33 -15.12
CA SER A 123 10.26 -20.18 -15.57
C SER A 123 11.09 -19.57 -14.45
N ASN A 124 12.41 -19.53 -14.61
CA ASN A 124 13.30 -18.91 -13.64
C ASN A 124 13.17 -17.37 -13.62
N THR A 125 11.96 -16.93 -13.23
CA THR A 125 11.57 -15.52 -13.19
C THR A 125 11.89 -14.89 -11.85
N ALA A 126 12.21 -13.62 -11.84
CA ALA A 126 12.55 -12.88 -10.63
C ALA A 126 11.34 -12.08 -10.11
N GLY A 127 11.19 -12.01 -8.79
CA GLY A 127 10.30 -11.03 -8.19
C GLY A 127 10.73 -9.60 -8.52
N GLY A 128 9.77 -8.68 -8.57
CA GLY A 128 10.02 -7.26 -8.77
C GLY A 128 10.78 -6.63 -7.63
N SER A 129 11.56 -5.60 -7.91
CA SER A 129 12.28 -4.85 -6.89
C SER A 129 11.36 -3.89 -6.13
N GLY A 130 11.53 -3.81 -4.81
CA GLY A 130 10.94 -2.76 -3.98
C GLY A 130 11.79 -1.49 -4.00
N THR A 131 11.14 -0.36 -3.79
CA THR A 131 11.81 0.94 -3.61
C THR A 131 12.42 1.02 -2.21
N VAL A 132 13.71 1.28 -2.13
CA VAL A 132 14.45 1.41 -0.87
C VAL A 132 13.77 2.43 0.06
N GLY A 133 13.55 2.04 1.31
CA GLY A 133 12.89 2.89 2.33
C GLY A 133 11.37 3.01 2.17
N GLN A 134 10.75 2.25 1.24
CA GLN A 134 9.30 2.23 1.06
C GLN A 134 8.70 0.81 1.11
N GLY A 135 9.47 -0.22 0.73
CA GLY A 135 9.01 -1.59 0.72
C GLY A 135 10.09 -2.57 0.25
N ASN A 136 9.73 -3.82 0.09
CA ASN A 136 10.64 -4.92 -0.18
C ASN A 136 10.34 -5.61 -1.51
N ASN A 137 11.27 -6.47 -1.94
CA ASN A 137 11.15 -7.23 -3.19
C ASN A 137 10.02 -8.26 -3.12
N GLY A 138 9.45 -8.59 -4.27
CA GLY A 138 8.61 -9.77 -4.43
C GLY A 138 9.41 -11.06 -4.46
N GLY A 139 8.75 -12.18 -4.18
CA GLY A 139 9.30 -13.52 -4.26
C GLY A 139 9.39 -14.03 -5.71
N LYS A 140 10.24 -15.03 -5.93
CA LYS A 140 10.36 -15.73 -7.20
C LYS A 140 9.26 -16.78 -7.35
N GLY A 141 8.88 -17.09 -8.57
CA GLY A 141 8.09 -18.28 -8.86
C GLY A 141 8.92 -19.56 -8.70
N ALA A 142 8.26 -20.69 -8.48
CA ALA A 142 8.90 -21.98 -8.46
C ALA A 142 9.53 -22.29 -9.83
N ALA A 143 10.81 -22.64 -9.86
CA ALA A 143 11.51 -22.98 -11.09
C ALA A 143 11.07 -24.38 -11.60
N THR A 144 10.87 -24.48 -12.93
CA THR A 144 10.57 -25.74 -13.68
C THR A 144 9.20 -26.39 -13.45
N ASN A 145 8.36 -26.41 -14.47
CA ASN A 145 7.11 -27.20 -14.73
C ASN A 145 6.15 -27.49 -13.55
N ILE A 146 6.43 -26.97 -12.37
CA ILE A 146 5.62 -27.17 -11.14
C ILE A 146 5.42 -25.80 -10.51
N MET A 147 4.34 -25.24 -10.74
CA MET A 147 3.99 -23.87 -11.00
C MET A 147 3.31 -23.19 -9.80
N GLY A 148 4.10 -22.74 -8.80
CA GLY A 148 3.65 -21.80 -7.77
C GLY A 148 4.21 -20.42 -8.04
N GLY A 149 3.34 -19.39 -8.14
CA GLY A 149 3.76 -18.00 -8.27
C GLY A 149 4.41 -17.48 -6.98
N GLY A 150 5.32 -16.52 -7.09
CA GLY A 150 5.92 -15.84 -5.93
C GLY A 150 4.93 -14.90 -5.24
N GLY A 151 5.09 -14.66 -3.94
CA GLY A 151 4.34 -13.64 -3.22
C GLY A 151 4.85 -12.23 -3.53
N GLY A 152 3.97 -11.21 -3.49
CA GLY A 152 4.37 -9.80 -3.57
C GLY A 152 5.09 -9.34 -2.31
N GLY A 153 6.00 -8.37 -2.42
CA GLY A 153 6.67 -7.74 -1.28
C GLY A 153 5.70 -6.92 -0.43
N GLY A 154 5.98 -6.82 0.87
CA GLY A 154 5.28 -5.94 1.80
C GLY A 154 6.20 -4.82 2.31
N ALA A 155 5.66 -3.91 3.11
CA ALA A 155 6.44 -2.80 3.66
C ALA A 155 7.53 -3.28 4.63
N SER A 156 7.29 -4.36 5.38
CA SER A 156 8.22 -4.88 6.40
C SER A 156 9.10 -6.03 5.89
N THR A 157 8.54 -6.96 5.10
CA THR A 157 9.29 -8.13 4.60
C THR A 157 9.10 -8.32 3.10
N ALA A 158 10.07 -9.01 2.49
CA ALA A 158 9.95 -9.50 1.12
C ALA A 158 8.83 -10.55 1.00
N GLY A 159 8.31 -10.72 -0.21
CA GLY A 159 7.46 -11.84 -0.54
C GLY A 159 8.24 -13.14 -0.55
N SER A 160 7.59 -14.25 -0.21
CA SER A 160 8.18 -15.58 -0.25
C SER A 160 8.18 -16.13 -1.67
N ASP A 161 9.17 -16.96 -1.97
CA ASP A 161 9.21 -17.70 -3.23
C ASP A 161 8.05 -18.71 -3.30
N GLY A 162 7.61 -19.01 -4.52
CA GLY A 162 6.72 -20.14 -4.77
C GLY A 162 7.45 -21.46 -4.47
N ILE A 163 6.74 -22.44 -3.93
CA ILE A 163 7.30 -23.70 -3.46
C ILE A 163 6.95 -24.82 -4.43
N LEU A 164 7.96 -25.66 -4.71
CA LEU A 164 7.86 -26.92 -5.39
C LEU A 164 7.60 -28.05 -4.38
N TYR A 165 6.47 -28.75 -4.48
CA TYR A 165 6.20 -29.94 -3.66
C TYR A 165 6.46 -31.20 -4.47
N ILE A 166 7.68 -31.75 -4.35
CA ILE A 166 8.22 -32.83 -5.21
C ILE A 166 7.37 -34.11 -5.16
N ALA A 167 6.80 -34.45 -4.00
CA ALA A 167 6.07 -35.71 -3.80
C ALA A 167 4.80 -35.87 -4.66
N PHE A 168 4.18 -34.75 -5.11
CA PHE A 168 2.94 -34.77 -5.88
C PHE A 168 2.98 -33.93 -7.16
N SER A 169 4.15 -33.44 -7.57
CA SER A 169 4.29 -32.51 -8.70
C SER A 169 3.38 -31.28 -8.57
N GLU A 170 3.29 -30.69 -7.38
CA GLU A 170 2.36 -29.60 -7.05
C GLU A 170 3.11 -28.30 -6.73
N GLY A 171 2.59 -27.19 -7.24
CA GLY A 171 3.11 -25.84 -6.95
C GLY A 171 2.25 -25.12 -5.91
N ILE A 172 2.87 -24.65 -4.84
CA ILE A 172 2.22 -23.83 -3.80
C ILE A 172 2.64 -22.38 -4.01
N GLY A 173 1.69 -21.45 -3.98
CA GLY A 173 1.97 -20.02 -4.08
C GLY A 173 2.77 -19.50 -2.90
N GLY A 174 3.75 -18.62 -3.16
CA GLY A 174 4.52 -17.93 -2.14
C GLY A 174 3.66 -16.98 -1.32
N ALA A 175 3.93 -16.88 -0.02
CA ALA A 175 3.21 -15.93 0.84
C ALA A 175 3.60 -14.48 0.52
N GLY A 176 2.65 -13.56 0.63
CA GLY A 176 2.90 -12.12 0.56
C GLY A 176 3.70 -11.63 1.75
N GLY A 177 4.58 -10.65 1.52
CA GLY A 177 5.35 -9.98 2.56
C GLY A 177 4.46 -9.22 3.53
N THR A 178 4.86 -9.16 4.79
CA THR A 178 4.12 -8.46 5.84
C THR A 178 4.21 -6.95 5.70
N GLY A 179 3.16 -6.26 6.10
CA GLY A 179 3.11 -4.81 6.21
C GLY A 179 3.71 -4.28 7.50
N THR A 180 3.61 -2.99 7.69
CA THR A 180 4.14 -2.25 8.86
C THR A 180 3.00 -1.64 9.65
N ALA A 181 3.04 -1.78 10.98
CA ALA A 181 2.07 -1.18 11.88
C ALA A 181 2.33 0.32 12.06
N ASN A 182 1.24 1.09 12.15
CA ASN A 182 1.28 2.52 12.46
C ASN A 182 0.05 2.91 13.29
N SER A 183 0.24 3.82 14.26
CA SER A 183 -0.83 4.23 15.18
C SER A 183 -1.39 5.63 14.91
N TYR A 184 -1.04 6.27 13.80
CA TYR A 184 -1.46 7.65 13.53
C TYR A 184 -2.96 7.79 13.24
N SER A 185 -3.67 6.68 12.99
CA SER A 185 -5.13 6.63 12.90
C SER A 185 -5.86 6.70 14.25
N GLY A 186 -5.13 6.74 15.37
CA GLY A 186 -5.68 6.68 16.73
C GLY A 186 -5.63 5.29 17.36
N SER A 187 -5.40 4.24 16.56
CA SER A 187 -5.17 2.85 16.99
C SER A 187 -4.12 2.21 16.11
N SER A 188 -3.50 1.11 16.60
CA SER A 188 -2.50 0.39 15.80
C SER A 188 -3.16 -0.37 14.66
N VAL A 189 -2.82 0.00 13.42
CA VAL A 189 -3.27 -0.65 12.19
C VAL A 189 -2.05 -1.03 11.35
N THR A 190 -2.05 -2.24 10.77
CA THR A 190 -1.00 -2.68 9.85
C THR A 190 -1.38 -2.32 8.42
N TYR A 191 -0.47 -1.74 7.64
CA TYR A 191 -0.63 -1.28 6.26
C TYR A 191 0.39 -1.93 5.34
N ALA A 192 0.13 -1.92 4.05
CA ALA A 192 1.06 -2.28 3.00
C ALA A 192 1.55 -3.74 3.09
N GLY A 193 0.65 -4.70 3.21
CA GLY A 193 0.92 -6.14 3.06
C GLY A 193 0.92 -6.56 1.59
N GLY A 194 1.83 -7.43 1.16
CA GLY A 194 1.91 -7.98 -0.21
C GLY A 194 0.86 -9.06 -0.48
N GLY A 195 0.46 -9.26 -1.73
CA GLY A 195 -0.43 -10.33 -2.16
C GLY A 195 0.26 -11.70 -2.19
N GLY A 196 -0.47 -12.78 -1.92
CA GLY A 196 0.03 -14.15 -2.06
C GLY A 196 0.08 -14.58 -3.53
N GLY A 197 1.03 -15.45 -3.91
CA GLY A 197 1.12 -16.03 -5.26
C GLY A 197 0.02 -17.06 -5.51
N GLY A 198 -0.38 -17.23 -6.76
CA GLY A 198 -1.32 -18.27 -7.20
C GLY A 198 -0.68 -19.66 -7.26
N ALA A 199 -1.50 -20.70 -7.11
CA ALA A 199 -1.09 -22.10 -7.25
C ALA A 199 -1.39 -22.63 -8.66
N SER A 200 -0.75 -23.75 -9.02
CA SER A 200 -1.06 -24.47 -10.27
C SER A 200 -2.33 -25.33 -10.18
N GLY A 201 -2.90 -25.77 -11.32
CA GLY A 201 -4.15 -26.52 -11.41
C GLY A 201 -4.19 -27.79 -10.55
N GLY A 202 -5.32 -28.06 -9.91
CA GLY A 202 -5.56 -29.19 -9.01
C GLY A 202 -6.20 -28.75 -7.69
N SER A 203 -7.20 -29.46 -7.23
CA SER A 203 -8.04 -29.05 -6.09
C SER A 203 -7.33 -28.99 -4.73
N SER A 204 -6.19 -29.65 -4.61
CA SER A 204 -5.38 -29.69 -3.37
C SER A 204 -4.33 -28.58 -3.25
N ARG A 205 -4.17 -27.75 -4.27
CA ARG A 205 -3.05 -26.78 -4.35
C ARG A 205 -3.43 -25.45 -3.77
N LEU A 206 -2.62 -24.97 -2.84
CA LEU A 206 -2.92 -23.77 -2.08
C LEU A 206 -2.20 -22.54 -2.65
N GLY A 207 -2.99 -21.50 -2.94
CA GLY A 207 -2.45 -20.17 -3.14
C GLY A 207 -1.81 -19.63 -1.87
N GLY A 208 -0.77 -18.83 -2.02
CA GLY A 208 -0.07 -18.17 -0.94
C GLY A 208 -1.01 -17.29 -0.10
N VAL A 209 -0.79 -17.25 1.20
CA VAL A 209 -1.51 -16.31 2.08
C VAL A 209 -1.09 -14.89 1.75
N GLY A 210 -2.02 -13.95 1.85
CA GLY A 210 -1.71 -12.53 1.78
C GLY A 210 -0.96 -12.07 3.02
N GLY A 211 -0.04 -11.11 2.87
CA GLY A 211 0.68 -10.50 3.98
C GLY A 211 -0.26 -9.71 4.89
N THR A 212 0.02 -9.70 6.19
CA THR A 212 -0.69 -8.83 7.13
C THR A 212 -0.55 -7.37 6.71
N GLY A 213 -1.60 -6.59 6.87
CA GLY A 213 -1.66 -5.21 6.37
C GLY A 213 -2.40 -5.09 5.05
N GLY A 214 -3.33 -6.01 4.80
CA GLY A 214 -4.29 -5.92 3.70
C GLY A 214 -3.92 -6.67 2.43
N GLY A 215 -2.91 -7.54 2.44
CA GLY A 215 -2.57 -8.37 1.28
C GLY A 215 -3.66 -9.41 0.98
N GLY A 216 -4.02 -9.57 -0.30
CA GLY A 216 -4.98 -10.56 -0.78
C GLY A 216 -4.35 -11.95 -0.90
N LYS A 217 -5.11 -13.01 -0.59
CA LYS A 217 -4.70 -14.41 -0.77
C LYS A 217 -4.65 -14.76 -2.26
N GLY A 218 -3.64 -15.52 -2.68
CA GLY A 218 -3.57 -16.10 -4.03
C GLY A 218 -4.63 -17.17 -4.28
N ALA A 219 -4.98 -17.36 -5.55
CA ALA A 219 -5.91 -18.37 -6.00
C ALA A 219 -5.40 -19.79 -5.73
N ASN A 220 -6.27 -20.65 -5.28
CA ASN A 220 -6.00 -22.08 -5.21
C ASN A 220 -6.05 -22.69 -6.63
N GLY A 221 -5.44 -23.89 -6.81
CA GLY A 221 -5.25 -24.49 -8.14
C GLY A 221 -6.51 -24.85 -8.94
N SER A 222 -7.68 -24.94 -8.34
CA SER A 222 -8.93 -25.24 -9.06
C SER A 222 -9.96 -24.11 -8.83
N GLN A 223 -10.14 -23.26 -9.82
CA GLN A 223 -11.28 -22.34 -10.00
C GLN A 223 -11.64 -21.40 -8.83
N ALA A 224 -10.82 -21.28 -7.80
CA ALA A 224 -11.04 -20.30 -6.75
C ALA A 224 -10.35 -18.98 -7.13
N ASN A 225 -11.08 -17.89 -7.20
CA ASN A 225 -10.53 -16.57 -7.44
C ASN A 225 -9.58 -16.17 -6.31
N ALA A 226 -8.54 -15.44 -6.66
CA ALA A 226 -7.71 -14.78 -5.69
C ALA A 226 -8.47 -13.62 -5.00
N VAL A 227 -7.99 -13.25 -3.84
CA VAL A 227 -8.57 -12.15 -3.05
C VAL A 227 -7.89 -10.83 -3.43
N SER A 228 -8.69 -9.78 -3.59
CA SER A 228 -8.16 -8.44 -3.75
C SER A 228 -7.50 -7.93 -2.46
N GLY A 229 -6.53 -7.04 -2.59
CA GLY A 229 -6.00 -6.28 -1.48
C GLY A 229 -7.06 -5.42 -0.80
N SER A 230 -6.96 -5.26 0.52
CA SER A 230 -7.91 -4.45 1.27
C SER A 230 -7.80 -2.97 0.89
N VAL A 231 -8.94 -2.31 0.71
CA VAL A 231 -8.99 -0.87 0.43
C VAL A 231 -8.40 -0.05 1.59
N ASN A 232 -7.82 1.08 1.29
CA ASN A 232 -7.25 2.03 2.26
C ASN A 232 -6.11 1.44 3.12
N THR A 233 -5.46 0.39 2.60
CA THR A 233 -4.27 -0.20 3.26
C THR A 233 -3.05 -0.24 2.36
N GLY A 234 -3.21 -0.03 1.05
CA GLY A 234 -2.13 -0.25 0.09
C GLY A 234 -1.74 -1.70 -0.11
N GLY A 235 -2.62 -2.65 0.26
CA GLY A 235 -2.36 -4.07 0.15
C GLY A 235 -2.29 -4.57 -1.31
N GLY A 236 -1.37 -5.48 -1.63
CA GLY A 236 -1.26 -6.12 -2.95
C GLY A 236 -2.37 -7.15 -3.18
N GLY A 237 -2.83 -7.33 -4.42
CA GLY A 237 -3.80 -8.36 -4.80
C GLY A 237 -3.17 -9.74 -4.94
N GLY A 238 -3.91 -10.80 -4.67
CA GLY A 238 -3.47 -12.19 -4.85
C GLY A 238 -3.29 -12.58 -6.31
N GLY A 239 -2.32 -13.44 -6.63
CA GLY A 239 -2.08 -13.99 -7.96
C GLY A 239 -3.13 -15.02 -8.35
N GLY A 240 -3.55 -15.03 -9.61
CA GLY A 240 -4.48 -15.99 -10.18
C GLY A 240 -3.87 -17.34 -10.49
N SER A 241 -4.71 -18.36 -10.70
CA SER A 241 -4.34 -19.72 -11.06
C SER A 241 -4.59 -19.99 -12.55
N ASP A 242 -4.05 -21.09 -13.07
CA ASP A 242 -4.33 -21.58 -14.43
C ASP A 242 -5.67 -22.30 -14.56
N GLY A 243 -6.25 -22.74 -13.50
CA GLY A 243 -7.53 -23.43 -13.45
C GLY A 243 -8.76 -22.53 -13.62
N GLY A 244 -8.58 -21.24 -14.01
CA GLY A 244 -9.66 -20.28 -14.21
C GLY A 244 -9.93 -19.32 -13.04
N GLY A 245 -9.08 -19.33 -12.01
CA GLY A 245 -9.19 -18.38 -10.89
C GLY A 245 -8.59 -17.02 -11.23
N ASP A 246 -9.44 -15.98 -11.30
CA ASP A 246 -9.03 -14.60 -11.54
C ASP A 246 -8.08 -14.08 -10.47
N ALA A 247 -7.22 -13.16 -10.86
CA ALA A 247 -6.34 -12.48 -9.93
C ALA A 247 -7.06 -11.35 -9.17
N GLY A 248 -6.62 -11.10 -7.94
CA GLY A 248 -7.12 -10.01 -7.13
C GLY A 248 -6.52 -8.66 -7.56
N SER A 249 -7.31 -7.60 -7.52
CA SER A 249 -6.85 -6.22 -7.64
C SER A 249 -6.12 -5.78 -6.38
N GLY A 250 -5.20 -4.82 -6.49
CA GLY A 250 -4.59 -4.16 -5.33
C GLY A 250 -5.61 -3.28 -4.59
N GLY A 251 -5.37 -3.06 -3.31
CA GLY A 251 -6.14 -2.10 -2.49
C GLY A 251 -5.65 -0.67 -2.71
N SER A 252 -6.54 0.30 -2.54
CA SER A 252 -6.19 1.72 -2.53
C SER A 252 -5.25 2.07 -1.37
N GLY A 253 -4.47 3.14 -1.54
CA GLY A 253 -3.65 3.74 -0.49
C GLY A 253 -4.46 4.55 0.51
N ILE A 254 -3.75 5.23 1.40
CA ILE A 254 -4.31 6.15 2.40
C ILE A 254 -3.27 7.21 2.73
N VAL A 255 -3.74 8.42 3.07
CA VAL A 255 -2.89 9.47 3.67
C VAL A 255 -3.48 9.83 5.02
N ILE A 256 -2.67 9.78 6.06
CA ILE A 256 -3.06 10.19 7.42
C ILE A 256 -2.13 11.30 7.87
N LEU A 257 -2.73 12.41 8.30
CA LEU A 257 -2.03 13.53 8.90
C LEU A 257 -2.56 13.74 10.32
N ARG A 258 -1.69 14.11 11.25
CA ARG A 258 -2.14 14.50 12.58
C ARG A 258 -1.27 15.62 13.16
N HIS A 259 -1.88 16.46 13.95
CA HIS A 259 -1.21 17.49 14.78
C HIS A 259 -1.84 17.53 16.17
N SER A 260 -1.26 18.27 17.11
CA SER A 260 -1.85 18.46 18.44
C SER A 260 -3.30 18.97 18.32
N ASP A 261 -4.20 18.42 19.10
CA ASP A 261 -5.62 18.82 19.16
C ASP A 261 -5.85 20.18 19.84
N THR A 262 -4.79 20.77 20.43
CA THR A 262 -4.79 22.15 20.92
C THR A 262 -4.94 23.19 19.80
N PHE A 263 -4.57 22.82 18.54
CA PHE A 263 -4.81 23.66 17.38
C PHE A 263 -6.23 23.50 16.85
N PRO A 264 -6.81 24.55 16.23
CA PRO A 264 -8.14 24.45 15.62
C PRO A 264 -8.17 23.39 14.51
N ILE A 265 -9.41 22.98 14.16
CA ILE A 265 -9.63 22.10 13.01
C ILE A 265 -9.22 22.81 11.73
N GLN A 266 -8.49 22.10 10.87
CA GLN A 266 -7.99 22.63 9.61
C GLN A 266 -9.04 22.50 8.50
N THR A 267 -9.05 23.43 7.54
CA THR A 267 -9.93 23.35 6.37
C THR A 267 -9.45 22.25 5.43
N THR A 268 -10.37 21.41 4.96
CA THR A 268 -10.05 20.26 4.07
C THR A 268 -11.02 20.17 2.91
N THR A 269 -10.56 19.54 1.81
CA THR A 269 -11.40 19.03 0.72
C THR A 269 -11.22 17.53 0.58
N GLY A 270 -12.05 16.84 -0.22
CA GLY A 270 -11.98 15.39 -0.40
C GLY A 270 -12.57 14.57 0.76
N SER A 271 -13.29 15.22 1.66
CA SER A 271 -14.07 14.60 2.76
C SER A 271 -13.26 13.60 3.62
N PRO A 272 -12.09 13.98 4.16
CA PRO A 272 -11.36 13.09 5.07
C PRO A 272 -12.19 12.83 6.33
N THR A 273 -12.01 11.65 6.92
CA THR A 273 -12.50 11.39 8.28
C THR A 273 -11.62 12.16 9.26
N VAL A 274 -12.24 13.04 10.08
CA VAL A 274 -11.53 13.81 11.10
C VAL A 274 -11.93 13.31 12.48
N THR A 275 -10.93 12.90 13.28
CA THR A 275 -11.13 12.39 14.65
C THR A 275 -10.15 13.05 15.61
N THR A 276 -10.37 12.83 16.92
CA THR A 276 -9.43 13.24 17.98
C THR A 276 -9.14 12.05 18.86
N ALA A 277 -7.84 11.73 19.03
CA ALA A 277 -7.40 10.65 19.90
C ALA A 277 -5.98 10.92 20.42
N GLY A 278 -5.74 10.60 21.68
CA GLY A 278 -4.40 10.66 22.30
C GLY A 278 -3.73 12.05 22.27
N GLY A 279 -4.51 13.14 22.32
CA GLY A 279 -4.00 14.51 22.21
C GLY A 279 -3.71 14.98 20.78
N TYR A 280 -4.17 14.23 19.79
CA TYR A 280 -4.01 14.58 18.37
C TYR A 280 -5.34 14.75 17.66
N ARG A 281 -5.40 15.70 16.75
CA ARG A 281 -6.40 15.81 15.70
C ARG A 281 -5.88 15.08 14.46
N ILE A 282 -6.66 14.12 13.96
CA ILE A 282 -6.28 13.13 12.96
C ILE A 282 -7.14 13.33 11.72
N TYR A 283 -6.53 13.42 10.56
CA TYR A 283 -7.17 13.55 9.24
C TYR A 283 -6.82 12.32 8.41
N GLN A 284 -7.81 11.48 8.09
CA GLN A 284 -7.65 10.27 7.29
C GLN A 284 -8.26 10.48 5.91
N PHE A 285 -7.41 10.61 4.89
CA PHE A 285 -7.79 10.75 3.49
C PHE A 285 -7.81 9.37 2.81
N THR A 286 -8.99 8.92 2.43
CA THR A 286 -9.23 7.72 1.62
C THR A 286 -9.53 8.06 0.16
N ALA A 287 -9.62 9.34 -0.16
CA ALA A 287 -9.74 9.93 -1.48
C ALA A 287 -8.84 11.17 -1.56
N SER A 288 -8.48 11.58 -2.78
CA SER A 288 -7.67 12.78 -3.00
C SER A 288 -8.43 14.05 -2.58
N GLY A 289 -7.70 15.05 -2.10
CA GLY A 289 -8.24 16.29 -1.59
C GLY A 289 -7.15 17.28 -1.23
N SER A 290 -7.37 18.11 -0.23
CA SER A 290 -6.39 19.05 0.30
C SER A 290 -6.60 19.33 1.78
N ILE A 291 -5.56 19.88 2.43
CA ILE A 291 -5.61 20.44 3.79
C ILE A 291 -4.93 21.81 3.77
N THR A 292 -5.49 22.78 4.50
CA THR A 292 -4.92 24.14 4.64
C THR A 292 -4.54 24.38 6.09
N PHE A 293 -3.25 24.64 6.32
CA PHE A 293 -2.69 24.98 7.62
C PHE A 293 -2.53 26.49 7.81
#